data_9f39ff7196cad992783bae47d4d49a18
#
_entry.id   9f39ff7196cad992783bae47d4d49a18
#
_cell.length_a   1.000
_cell.length_b   1.000
_cell.length_c   1.000
_cell.angle_alpha   90.00
_cell.angle_beta   90.00
_cell.angle_gamma   90.00
#
_symmetry.space_group_name_H-M   'P 1'
#
loop_
_entity.id
_entity.type
_entity.pdbx_description
1 polymer ?
#
loop_
_entity_poly.entity_id
_entity_poly.type
_entity_poly.pdbx_seq_one_letter_code
_entity_poly.pdbx_strand_id
1 'polypeptide(L)'
;QNASDYVTLGDYDGVEVTRYTYEITDDMVQDEIQEELADASDEQSTNAPSEDGNIVYMNLTANVEGEEAADPDETFITLGQEEFGAEFDQKLTGVSAGDKLDFSITYGDDTWQEDWQGKTVDFSVEITDVTASNTPEYDEDYVKNYTGYDTKEEYEASVKEYLEQSYEEQSTYDEAEDLISACLARTEFTGEYPDDLFEACKEEALSGYSMFVEEDGDVNDVLDMFGVTEDDIAEEAKNLVNRRLFISAYAEANNIEVTEDEYVNYVNEYADYYGESPADFETLYTRET
;
A
#
# COMPACT_ATOMS: atom_id res chain seq x y z
N GLN A 1 3.87 9.86 -34.93
CA GLN A 1 5.09 9.09 -35.31
C GLN A 1 4.76 7.61 -35.12
N ASN A 2 5.13 6.73 -36.07
CA ASN A 2 4.84 5.30 -35.94
C ASN A 2 5.82 4.67 -34.95
N ALA A 3 5.33 3.79 -34.07
CA ALA A 3 6.18 3.08 -33.11
C ALA A 3 7.27 2.25 -33.82
N SER A 4 6.95 1.72 -34.98
CA SER A 4 7.90 0.98 -35.85
C SER A 4 9.13 1.79 -36.33
N ASP A 5 9.14 3.12 -36.21
CA ASP A 5 10.31 3.95 -36.48
C ASP A 5 11.38 3.84 -35.37
N TYR A 6 10.98 3.43 -34.16
CA TYR A 6 11.82 3.37 -32.95
C TYR A 6 12.13 1.95 -32.49
N VAL A 7 11.38 0.96 -32.99
CA VAL A 7 11.41 -0.43 -32.52
C VAL A 7 11.57 -1.42 -33.67
N THR A 8 12.46 -2.37 -33.50
CA THR A 8 12.51 -3.57 -34.32
C THR A 8 12.04 -4.76 -33.48
N LEU A 9 10.87 -5.30 -33.86
CA LEU A 9 10.29 -6.46 -33.18
C LEU A 9 11.19 -7.70 -33.41
N GLY A 10 11.36 -8.47 -32.31
CA GLY A 10 12.11 -9.72 -32.35
C GLY A 10 11.29 -10.91 -32.81
N ASP A 11 11.92 -12.10 -32.74
CA ASP A 11 11.22 -13.38 -32.88
C ASP A 11 10.72 -13.81 -31.50
N TYR A 12 9.41 -13.85 -31.34
CA TYR A 12 8.75 -14.19 -30.08
C TYR A 12 8.23 -15.64 -30.03
N ASP A 13 8.47 -16.42 -31.11
CA ASP A 13 8.14 -17.84 -31.13
C ASP A 13 8.86 -18.57 -29.99
N GLY A 14 8.11 -19.38 -29.24
CA GLY A 14 8.67 -20.17 -28.16
C GLY A 14 9.08 -19.34 -26.91
N VAL A 15 8.54 -18.15 -26.71
CA VAL A 15 8.59 -17.49 -25.40
C VAL A 15 7.78 -18.32 -24.43
N GLU A 16 8.41 -18.72 -23.33
CA GLU A 16 7.78 -19.49 -22.25
C GLU A 16 7.74 -18.59 -21.01
N VAL A 17 6.58 -18.54 -20.38
CA VAL A 17 6.35 -17.87 -19.09
C VAL A 17 5.75 -18.85 -18.10
N THR A 18 5.90 -18.56 -16.83
CA THR A 18 5.34 -19.39 -15.75
C THR A 18 3.96 -18.88 -15.39
N ARG A 19 2.94 -19.76 -15.50
CA ARG A 19 1.65 -19.48 -14.94
C ARG A 19 1.61 -19.96 -13.49
N TYR A 20 1.31 -19.05 -12.57
CA TYR A 20 1.09 -19.38 -11.18
C TYR A 20 -0.35 -19.84 -10.99
N THR A 21 -0.52 -20.94 -10.28
CA THR A 21 -1.85 -21.45 -9.91
C THR A 21 -1.92 -21.58 -8.40
N TYR A 22 -3.03 -21.14 -7.82
CA TYR A 22 -3.26 -21.15 -6.38
C TYR A 22 -4.41 -22.10 -6.07
N GLU A 23 -4.27 -22.86 -4.98
CA GLU A 23 -5.35 -23.63 -4.40
C GLU A 23 -5.82 -22.89 -3.16
N ILE A 24 -7.04 -22.34 -3.21
CA ILE A 24 -7.62 -21.63 -2.08
C ILE A 24 -8.04 -22.64 -1.01
N THR A 25 -7.36 -22.56 0.12
CA THR A 25 -7.60 -23.42 1.28
C THR A 25 -8.64 -22.82 2.22
N ASP A 26 -9.22 -23.67 3.08
CA ASP A 26 -10.14 -23.19 4.11
C ASP A 26 -9.44 -22.23 5.11
N ASP A 27 -8.14 -22.41 5.37
CA ASP A 27 -7.36 -21.51 6.21
C ASP A 27 -7.28 -20.11 5.59
N MET A 28 -7.04 -19.99 4.27
CA MET A 28 -7.03 -18.68 3.58
C MET A 28 -8.38 -17.98 3.65
N VAL A 29 -9.48 -18.73 3.56
CA VAL A 29 -10.84 -18.18 3.72
C VAL A 29 -11.04 -17.65 5.15
N GLN A 30 -10.56 -18.36 6.15
CA GLN A 30 -10.68 -17.92 7.54
C GLN A 30 -9.78 -16.70 7.83
N ASP A 31 -8.59 -16.66 7.25
CA ASP A 31 -7.67 -15.50 7.40
C ASP A 31 -8.30 -14.24 6.80
N GLU A 32 -8.87 -14.32 5.60
CA GLU A 32 -9.59 -13.19 4.96
C GLU A 32 -10.76 -12.70 5.83
N ILE A 33 -11.57 -13.63 6.36
CA ILE A 33 -12.67 -13.28 7.27
C ILE A 33 -12.14 -12.60 8.55
N GLN A 34 -11.00 -13.02 9.07
CA GLN A 34 -10.40 -12.36 10.24
C GLN A 34 -9.89 -10.95 9.93
N GLU A 35 -9.36 -10.70 8.73
CA GLU A 35 -8.99 -9.36 8.28
C GLU A 35 -10.23 -8.46 8.15
N GLU A 36 -11.31 -8.94 7.53
CA GLU A 36 -12.57 -8.18 7.45
C GLU A 36 -13.17 -7.86 8.83
N LEU A 37 -13.09 -8.79 9.78
CA LEU A 37 -13.53 -8.57 11.15
C LEU A 37 -12.65 -7.53 11.87
N ALA A 38 -11.35 -7.54 11.62
CA ALA A 38 -10.42 -6.55 12.16
C ALA A 38 -10.71 -5.15 11.61
N ASP A 39 -10.97 -5.04 10.31
CA ASP A 39 -11.36 -3.79 9.65
C ASP A 39 -12.73 -3.26 10.13
N ALA A 40 -13.65 -4.17 10.45
CA ALA A 40 -14.96 -3.84 11.02
C ALA A 40 -14.92 -3.55 12.53
N SER A 41 -13.73 -3.61 13.16
CA SER A 41 -13.60 -3.35 14.57
C SER A 41 -13.75 -1.86 14.89
N ASP A 42 -14.53 -1.55 15.92
CA ASP A 42 -14.69 -0.19 16.44
C ASP A 42 -13.84 -0.01 17.70
N GLU A 43 -13.13 1.12 17.77
CA GLU A 43 -12.47 1.54 18.99
C GLU A 43 -13.49 2.21 19.95
N GLN A 44 -13.57 1.71 21.17
CA GLN A 44 -14.44 2.27 22.18
C GLN A 44 -13.66 2.58 23.45
N SER A 45 -13.84 3.80 23.99
CA SER A 45 -13.30 4.14 25.28
C SER A 45 -13.80 3.17 26.34
N THR A 46 -12.89 2.67 27.17
CA THR A 46 -13.20 1.75 28.26
C THR A 46 -12.94 2.39 29.60
N ASN A 47 -13.78 2.06 30.60
CA ASN A 47 -13.52 2.42 32.01
C ASN A 47 -12.74 1.32 32.74
N ALA A 48 -12.42 0.21 32.07
CA ALA A 48 -11.59 -0.82 32.64
C ALA A 48 -10.12 -0.40 32.61
N PRO A 49 -9.28 -0.90 33.52
CA PRO A 49 -7.82 -0.74 33.41
C PRO A 49 -7.30 -1.32 32.12
N SER A 50 -6.28 -0.69 31.55
CA SER A 50 -5.66 -1.10 30.28
C SER A 50 -5.05 -2.51 30.34
N GLU A 51 -5.20 -3.25 29.27
CA GLU A 51 -4.64 -4.59 29.06
C GLU A 51 -4.04 -4.72 27.65
N ASP A 52 -3.33 -5.81 27.37
CA ASP A 52 -2.76 -6.09 26.07
C ASP A 52 -3.81 -5.95 24.95
N GLY A 53 -3.43 -5.29 23.84
CA GLY A 53 -4.30 -4.98 22.71
C GLY A 53 -5.11 -3.69 22.87
N ASN A 54 -5.13 -3.05 24.05
CA ASN A 54 -5.76 -1.74 24.19
C ASN A 54 -4.87 -0.63 23.61
N ILE A 55 -5.50 0.42 23.08
CA ILE A 55 -4.82 1.65 22.72
C ILE A 55 -4.90 2.60 23.90
N VAL A 56 -3.74 3.09 24.33
CA VAL A 56 -3.59 4.02 25.45
C VAL A 56 -3.20 5.38 24.91
N TYR A 57 -4.11 6.34 24.95
CA TYR A 57 -3.88 7.73 24.60
C TYR A 57 -3.29 8.50 25.80
N MET A 58 -2.30 9.33 25.55
CA MET A 58 -1.57 10.00 26.61
C MET A 58 -0.95 11.33 26.18
N ASN A 59 -0.74 12.21 27.18
CA ASN A 59 0.25 13.27 27.07
C ASN A 59 1.56 12.73 27.61
N LEU A 60 2.56 12.67 26.77
CA LEU A 60 3.87 12.08 27.05
C LEU A 60 4.96 13.15 27.04
N THR A 61 5.79 13.19 28.07
CA THR A 61 7.07 13.90 28.06
C THR A 61 8.19 12.89 28.21
N ALA A 62 9.12 12.86 27.27
CA ALA A 62 10.31 11.99 27.30
C ALA A 62 11.56 12.86 27.45
N ASN A 63 12.17 12.89 28.63
CA ASN A 63 13.38 13.64 28.88
C ASN A 63 14.60 12.70 28.77
N VAL A 64 15.39 12.89 27.74
CA VAL A 64 16.57 12.06 27.49
C VAL A 64 17.76 12.57 28.29
N GLU A 65 18.50 11.67 28.96
CA GLU A 65 19.66 12.01 29.75
C GLU A 65 20.70 12.80 28.95
N GLY A 66 21.01 14.02 29.43
CA GLY A 66 22.01 14.92 28.84
C GLY A 66 21.46 15.83 27.75
N GLU A 67 20.16 15.84 27.51
CA GLU A 67 19.49 16.71 26.52
C GLU A 67 18.65 17.78 27.20
N GLU A 68 18.15 18.76 26.43
CA GLU A 68 17.21 19.77 26.94
C GLU A 68 15.85 19.12 27.24
N ALA A 69 15.12 19.69 28.20
CA ALA A 69 13.80 19.18 28.57
C ALA A 69 12.83 19.26 27.38
N ALA A 70 12.15 18.14 27.12
CA ALA A 70 11.14 18.06 26.09
C ALA A 70 9.81 18.67 26.52
N ASP A 71 9.07 19.20 25.55
CA ASP A 71 7.67 19.59 25.77
C ASP A 71 6.75 18.33 25.74
N PRO A 72 5.60 18.37 26.42
CA PRO A 72 4.61 17.29 26.33
C PRO A 72 4.08 17.13 24.91
N ASP A 73 3.94 15.91 24.44
CA ASP A 73 3.37 15.54 23.16
C ASP A 73 2.13 14.66 23.35
N GLU A 74 1.10 14.88 22.55
CA GLU A 74 -0.09 14.03 22.52
C GLU A 74 0.21 12.82 21.62
N THR A 75 0.17 11.63 22.21
CA THR A 75 0.48 10.39 21.50
C THR A 75 -0.36 9.23 22.00
N PHE A 76 -0.24 8.09 21.34
CA PHE A 76 -0.85 6.84 21.76
C PHE A 76 0.08 5.67 21.47
N ILE A 77 -0.15 4.56 22.13
CA ILE A 77 0.47 3.27 21.83
C ILE A 77 -0.58 2.17 21.90
N THR A 78 -0.32 1.08 21.19
CA THR A 78 -1.05 -0.18 21.36
C THR A 78 -0.27 -1.09 22.29
N LEU A 79 -0.84 -1.41 23.45
CA LEU A 79 -0.18 -2.29 24.43
C LEU A 79 0.06 -3.69 23.84
N GLY A 80 1.28 -4.19 24.02
CA GLY A 80 1.76 -5.45 23.45
C GLY A 80 2.52 -5.33 22.14
N GLN A 81 2.52 -4.13 21.51
CA GLN A 81 3.31 -3.87 20.30
C GLN A 81 4.74 -3.39 20.58
N GLU A 82 5.04 -3.08 21.86
CA GLU A 82 6.37 -2.68 22.34
C GLU A 82 6.95 -1.47 21.58
N GLU A 83 6.11 -0.52 21.16
CA GLU A 83 6.51 0.65 20.37
C GLU A 83 7.59 1.49 21.06
N PHE A 84 7.54 1.63 22.37
CA PHE A 84 8.60 2.22 23.21
C PHE A 84 9.33 1.17 24.05
N GLY A 85 9.19 -0.11 23.69
CA GLY A 85 9.80 -1.25 24.36
C GLY A 85 8.93 -1.90 25.43
N ALA A 86 9.17 -3.19 25.66
CA ALA A 86 8.36 -4.02 26.57
C ALA A 86 8.26 -3.46 28.02
N GLU A 87 9.29 -2.78 28.50
CA GLU A 87 9.26 -2.17 29.84
C GLU A 87 8.27 -0.98 29.90
N PHE A 88 8.18 -0.21 28.82
CA PHE A 88 7.20 0.89 28.71
C PHE A 88 5.76 0.35 28.74
N ASP A 89 5.46 -0.68 27.94
CA ASP A 89 4.14 -1.33 27.91
C ASP A 89 3.75 -1.88 29.30
N GLN A 90 4.71 -2.48 30.01
CA GLN A 90 4.48 -2.96 31.37
C GLN A 90 4.10 -1.84 32.37
N LYS A 91 4.64 -0.61 32.17
CA LYS A 91 4.26 0.54 33.03
C LYS A 91 2.85 1.03 32.74
N LEU A 92 2.39 0.85 31.51
CA LEU A 92 1.06 1.29 31.08
C LEU A 92 0.01 0.19 31.14
N THR A 93 0.38 -1.03 31.51
CA THR A 93 -0.60 -2.09 31.79
C THR A 93 -1.30 -1.84 33.12
N GLY A 94 -2.64 -1.85 33.12
CA GLY A 94 -3.46 -1.65 34.30
C GLY A 94 -3.75 -0.18 34.64
N VAL A 95 -3.45 0.76 33.77
CA VAL A 95 -3.77 2.19 33.94
C VAL A 95 -5.18 2.52 33.44
N SER A 96 -5.70 3.67 33.84
CA SER A 96 -7.01 4.19 33.43
C SER A 96 -6.90 5.66 33.06
N ALA A 97 -7.86 6.17 32.30
CA ALA A 97 -7.92 7.58 31.96
C ALA A 97 -7.86 8.47 33.20
N GLY A 98 -7.00 9.47 33.17
CA GLY A 98 -6.70 10.40 34.30
C GLY A 98 -5.53 9.98 35.18
N ASP A 99 -4.97 8.78 35.01
CA ASP A 99 -3.78 8.36 35.74
C ASP A 99 -2.54 9.15 35.26
N LYS A 100 -1.64 9.39 36.23
CA LYS A 100 -0.35 10.07 35.95
C LYS A 100 0.78 9.20 36.49
N LEU A 101 1.76 9.01 35.66
CA LEU A 101 2.92 8.18 35.96
C LEU A 101 4.21 8.95 35.65
N ASP A 102 5.18 8.78 36.56
CA ASP A 102 6.57 9.20 36.32
C ASP A 102 7.46 7.98 36.51
N PHE A 103 8.24 7.66 35.51
CA PHE A 103 9.18 6.52 35.55
C PHE A 103 10.35 6.73 34.60
N SER A 104 11.43 5.97 34.81
CA SER A 104 12.63 6.01 33.96
C SER A 104 12.88 4.65 33.38
N ILE A 105 13.31 4.63 32.11
CA ILE A 105 13.77 3.42 31.42
C ILE A 105 15.18 3.67 30.90
N THR A 106 16.08 2.70 31.10
CA THR A 106 17.41 2.73 30.49
C THR A 106 17.41 1.83 29.25
N TYR A 107 17.55 2.42 28.09
CA TYR A 107 17.53 1.72 26.82
C TYR A 107 18.90 1.13 26.47
N GLY A 108 18.88 0.01 25.76
CA GLY A 108 20.09 -0.59 25.19
C GLY A 108 20.54 0.11 23.90
N ASP A 109 21.71 -0.31 23.39
CA ASP A 109 22.24 0.21 22.12
C ASP A 109 21.46 -0.31 20.88
N ASP A 110 20.51 -1.20 21.09
CA ASP A 110 19.69 -1.86 20.06
C ASP A 110 18.28 -1.30 19.94
N THR A 111 17.93 -0.25 20.71
CA THR A 111 16.63 0.42 20.53
C THR A 111 16.56 1.14 19.19
N TRP A 112 15.36 1.14 18.55
CA TRP A 112 15.14 1.75 17.25
C TRP A 112 15.18 3.30 17.31
N GLN A 113 14.86 3.90 18.46
CA GLN A 113 15.01 5.35 18.67
C GLN A 113 16.50 5.65 18.89
N GLU A 114 17.16 6.17 17.87
CA GLU A 114 18.61 6.46 17.89
C GLU A 114 19.01 7.39 19.04
N ASP A 115 18.18 8.40 19.35
CA ASP A 115 18.42 9.38 20.42
C ASP A 115 18.37 8.77 21.82
N TRP A 116 17.77 7.60 22.00
CA TRP A 116 17.61 6.90 23.28
C TRP A 116 18.65 5.81 23.50
N GLN A 117 19.43 5.45 22.47
CA GLN A 117 20.41 4.36 22.55
C GLN A 117 21.44 4.58 23.66
N GLY A 118 21.54 3.62 24.57
CA GLY A 118 22.47 3.64 25.70
C GLY A 118 22.17 4.69 26.77
N LYS A 119 21.02 5.40 26.68
CA LYS A 119 20.64 6.48 27.60
C LYS A 119 19.49 6.08 28.50
N THR A 120 19.36 6.83 29.60
CA THR A 120 18.14 6.79 30.44
C THR A 120 17.19 7.87 30.00
N VAL A 121 15.91 7.50 29.81
CA VAL A 121 14.82 8.41 29.47
C VAL A 121 13.86 8.47 30.65
N ASP A 122 13.61 9.69 31.13
CA ASP A 122 12.62 9.98 32.18
C ASP A 122 11.29 10.33 31.54
N PHE A 123 10.29 9.50 31.79
CA PHE A 123 8.94 9.66 31.25
C PHE A 123 7.99 10.28 32.28
N SER A 124 7.24 11.29 31.85
CA SER A 124 6.07 11.79 32.55
C SER A 124 4.86 11.57 31.65
N VAL A 125 3.90 10.78 32.12
CA VAL A 125 2.75 10.31 31.32
C VAL A 125 1.45 10.69 32.02
N GLU A 126 0.54 11.35 31.31
CA GLU A 126 -0.84 11.56 31.73
C GLU A 126 -1.77 10.81 30.78
N ILE A 127 -2.46 9.78 31.27
CA ILE A 127 -3.37 8.99 30.45
C ILE A 127 -4.63 9.81 30.17
N THR A 128 -4.92 10.05 28.89
CA THR A 128 -6.10 10.82 28.45
C THR A 128 -7.28 9.91 28.14
N ASP A 129 -7.05 8.74 27.55
CA ASP A 129 -8.07 7.73 27.29
C ASP A 129 -7.45 6.33 27.20
N VAL A 130 -8.28 5.32 27.38
CA VAL A 130 -7.97 3.91 27.10
C VAL A 130 -9.10 3.38 26.24
N THR A 131 -8.77 2.91 25.03
CA THR A 131 -9.73 2.31 24.12
C THR A 131 -9.48 0.82 23.95
N ALA A 132 -10.55 0.06 23.81
CA ALA A 132 -10.52 -1.34 23.47
C ALA A 132 -11.04 -1.50 22.04
N SER A 133 -10.36 -2.32 21.26
CA SER A 133 -10.91 -2.76 19.98
C SER A 133 -12.05 -3.73 20.23
N ASN A 134 -13.21 -3.43 19.68
CA ASN A 134 -14.38 -4.29 19.75
C ASN A 134 -14.54 -5.00 18.40
N THR A 135 -13.67 -6.00 18.14
CA THR A 135 -13.78 -6.84 16.96
C THR A 135 -15.05 -7.70 17.07
N PRO A 136 -15.94 -7.65 16.05
CA PRO A 136 -17.14 -8.47 16.06
C PRO A 136 -16.82 -9.97 16.17
N GLU A 137 -17.65 -10.71 16.90
CA GLU A 137 -17.53 -12.17 16.93
C GLU A 137 -18.06 -12.72 15.59
N TYR A 138 -17.27 -13.61 14.97
CA TYR A 138 -17.68 -14.30 13.75
C TYR A 138 -18.73 -15.37 14.05
N ASP A 139 -19.99 -15.00 14.02
CA ASP A 139 -21.13 -15.86 14.26
C ASP A 139 -22.25 -15.70 13.21
N GLU A 140 -23.34 -16.47 13.34
CA GLU A 140 -24.49 -16.40 12.45
C GLU A 140 -25.20 -15.03 12.45
N ASP A 141 -25.17 -14.33 13.60
CA ASP A 141 -25.79 -13.02 13.72
C ASP A 141 -24.97 -11.95 13.02
N TYR A 142 -23.61 -12.04 13.08
CA TYR A 142 -22.73 -11.19 12.31
C TYR A 142 -22.97 -11.37 10.80
N VAL A 143 -22.96 -12.61 10.32
CA VAL A 143 -23.16 -12.90 8.90
C VAL A 143 -24.49 -12.33 8.41
N LYS A 144 -25.61 -12.57 9.10
CA LYS A 144 -26.93 -12.07 8.70
C LYS A 144 -27.08 -10.54 8.72
N ASN A 145 -26.39 -9.88 9.63
CA ASN A 145 -26.59 -8.43 9.83
C ASN A 145 -25.61 -7.59 9.01
N TYR A 146 -24.43 -8.10 8.67
CA TYR A 146 -23.35 -7.31 8.09
C TYR A 146 -22.85 -7.78 6.72
N THR A 147 -23.00 -9.08 6.36
CA THR A 147 -22.48 -9.59 5.09
C THR A 147 -23.54 -9.76 4.00
N GLY A 148 -24.82 -9.76 4.36
CA GLY A 148 -25.93 -9.98 3.42
C GLY A 148 -26.20 -11.44 3.08
N TYR A 149 -25.53 -12.39 3.72
CA TYR A 149 -25.76 -13.84 3.58
C TYR A 149 -26.60 -14.37 4.73
N ASP A 150 -27.28 -15.50 4.52
CA ASP A 150 -28.15 -16.11 5.53
C ASP A 150 -27.39 -17.05 6.47
N THR A 151 -26.28 -17.64 6.03
CA THR A 151 -25.49 -18.63 6.79
C THR A 151 -23.99 -18.41 6.64
N LYS A 152 -23.21 -18.90 7.62
CA LYS A 152 -21.74 -18.86 7.55
C LYS A 152 -21.21 -19.63 6.34
N GLU A 153 -21.79 -20.77 6.01
CA GLU A 153 -21.40 -21.58 4.88
C GLU A 153 -21.58 -20.85 3.54
N GLU A 154 -22.66 -20.06 3.38
CA GLU A 154 -22.87 -19.26 2.18
C GLU A 154 -21.87 -18.11 2.10
N TYR A 155 -21.57 -17.47 3.22
CA TYR A 155 -20.59 -16.41 3.28
C TYR A 155 -19.16 -16.93 3.03
N GLU A 156 -18.75 -17.99 3.69
CA GLU A 156 -17.44 -18.64 3.47
C GLU A 156 -17.28 -19.10 2.01
N ALA A 157 -18.34 -19.59 1.38
CA ALA A 157 -18.32 -19.92 -0.04
C ALA A 157 -18.12 -18.69 -0.93
N SER A 158 -18.74 -17.56 -0.60
CA SER A 158 -18.56 -16.32 -1.35
C SER A 158 -17.16 -15.74 -1.19
N VAL A 159 -16.59 -15.77 0.01
CA VAL A 159 -15.20 -15.36 0.27
C VAL A 159 -14.23 -16.25 -0.52
N LYS A 160 -14.50 -17.56 -0.55
CA LYS A 160 -13.69 -18.49 -1.35
C LYS A 160 -13.75 -18.16 -2.85
N GLU A 161 -14.93 -17.90 -3.39
CA GLU A 161 -15.12 -17.49 -4.79
C GLU A 161 -14.40 -16.17 -5.10
N TYR A 162 -14.48 -15.20 -4.19
CA TYR A 162 -13.74 -13.93 -4.29
C TYR A 162 -12.22 -14.18 -4.33
N LEU A 163 -11.67 -14.98 -3.42
CA LEU A 163 -10.24 -15.30 -3.40
C LEU A 163 -9.82 -16.05 -4.67
N GLU A 164 -10.61 -17.03 -5.14
CA GLU A 164 -10.34 -17.76 -6.38
C GLU A 164 -10.27 -16.79 -7.59
N GLN A 165 -11.20 -15.86 -7.68
CA GLN A 165 -11.19 -14.84 -8.73
C GLN A 165 -9.99 -13.88 -8.60
N SER A 166 -9.72 -13.35 -7.43
CA SER A 166 -8.62 -12.42 -7.16
C SER A 166 -7.26 -13.04 -7.52
N TYR A 167 -7.01 -14.28 -7.09
CA TYR A 167 -5.77 -14.98 -7.42
C TYR A 167 -5.65 -15.35 -8.90
N GLU A 168 -6.76 -15.67 -9.59
CA GLU A 168 -6.73 -15.91 -11.04
C GLU A 168 -6.44 -14.61 -11.82
N GLU A 169 -7.02 -13.48 -11.40
CA GLU A 169 -6.74 -12.17 -11.97
C GLU A 169 -5.27 -11.78 -11.76
N GLN A 170 -4.74 -11.94 -10.55
CA GLN A 170 -3.33 -11.69 -10.24
C GLN A 170 -2.41 -12.60 -11.06
N SER A 171 -2.71 -13.89 -11.14
CA SER A 171 -1.93 -14.83 -11.95
C SER A 171 -1.93 -14.46 -13.44
N THR A 172 -3.05 -13.99 -13.96
CA THR A 172 -3.19 -13.55 -15.36
C THR A 172 -2.38 -12.28 -15.60
N TYR A 173 -2.40 -11.35 -14.64
CA TYR A 173 -1.60 -10.13 -14.69
C TYR A 173 -0.10 -10.45 -14.69
N ASP A 174 0.37 -11.27 -13.75
CA ASP A 174 1.77 -11.66 -13.61
C ASP A 174 2.27 -12.41 -14.88
N GLU A 175 1.44 -13.31 -15.44
CA GLU A 175 1.74 -14.00 -16.69
C GLU A 175 1.92 -13.02 -17.85
N ALA A 176 1.05 -12.00 -17.94
CA ALA A 176 1.14 -10.97 -18.97
C ALA A 176 2.39 -10.08 -18.79
N GLU A 177 2.75 -9.71 -17.58
CA GLU A 177 3.96 -8.94 -17.27
C GLU A 177 5.22 -9.72 -17.61
N ASP A 178 5.30 -10.99 -17.22
CA ASP A 178 6.42 -11.88 -17.56
C ASP A 178 6.56 -12.04 -19.08
N LEU A 179 5.43 -12.19 -19.79
CA LEU A 179 5.41 -12.30 -21.25
C LEU A 179 5.92 -11.02 -21.92
N ILE A 180 5.43 -9.86 -21.49
CA ILE A 180 5.88 -8.56 -22.00
C ILE A 180 7.38 -8.38 -21.74
N SER A 181 7.85 -8.67 -20.53
CA SER A 181 9.26 -8.57 -20.14
C SER A 181 10.15 -9.48 -21.03
N ALA A 182 9.72 -10.72 -21.24
CA ALA A 182 10.43 -11.67 -22.10
C ALA A 182 10.47 -11.24 -23.58
N CYS A 183 9.40 -10.59 -24.05
CA CYS A 183 9.34 -10.02 -25.41
C CYS A 183 10.21 -8.77 -25.53
N LEU A 184 10.20 -7.87 -24.54
CA LEU A 184 11.05 -6.69 -24.49
C LEU A 184 12.54 -7.07 -24.56
N ALA A 185 12.95 -8.13 -23.88
CA ALA A 185 14.33 -8.64 -23.91
C ALA A 185 14.78 -9.13 -25.29
N ARG A 186 13.83 -9.42 -26.20
CA ARG A 186 14.09 -9.83 -27.59
C ARG A 186 13.85 -8.70 -28.60
N THR A 187 13.53 -7.52 -28.14
CA THR A 187 13.19 -6.34 -28.94
C THR A 187 14.40 -5.42 -29.03
N GLU A 188 14.66 -4.86 -30.20
CA GLU A 188 15.72 -3.88 -30.42
C GLU A 188 15.11 -2.47 -30.47
N PHE A 189 15.66 -1.55 -29.69
CA PHE A 189 15.26 -0.15 -29.66
C PHE A 189 16.35 0.73 -30.27
N THR A 190 15.96 1.78 -30.99
CA THR A 190 16.93 2.71 -31.62
C THR A 190 17.70 3.53 -30.58
N GLY A 191 17.15 3.69 -29.37
CA GLY A 191 17.67 4.58 -28.32
C GLY A 191 17.28 6.04 -28.51
N GLU A 192 16.54 6.36 -29.57
CA GLU A 192 15.86 7.63 -29.76
C GLU A 192 14.38 7.46 -29.38
N TYR A 193 13.79 8.50 -28.80
CA TYR A 193 12.42 8.48 -28.30
C TYR A 193 11.63 9.68 -28.83
N PRO A 194 10.31 9.55 -29.04
CA PRO A 194 9.46 10.73 -29.22
C PRO A 194 9.52 11.61 -27.98
N ASP A 195 9.86 12.90 -28.15
CA ASP A 195 10.06 13.81 -27.04
C ASP A 195 8.81 13.89 -26.12
N ASP A 196 7.63 14.02 -26.72
CA ASP A 196 6.35 14.10 -25.99
C ASP A 196 6.07 12.83 -25.17
N LEU A 197 6.37 11.65 -25.73
CA LEU A 197 6.17 10.37 -25.03
C LEU A 197 7.16 10.21 -23.88
N PHE A 198 8.42 10.62 -24.09
CA PHE A 198 9.44 10.54 -23.06
C PHE A 198 9.12 11.47 -21.87
N GLU A 199 8.70 12.70 -22.13
CA GLU A 199 8.29 13.63 -21.07
C GLU A 199 7.06 13.11 -20.31
N ALA A 200 6.05 12.58 -21.00
CA ALA A 200 4.89 11.99 -20.34
C ALA A 200 5.28 10.79 -19.45
N CYS A 201 6.15 9.90 -19.90
CA CYS A 201 6.65 8.79 -19.09
C CYS A 201 7.53 9.26 -17.92
N LYS A 202 8.24 10.38 -18.07
CA LYS A 202 8.99 10.99 -16.98
C LYS A 202 8.06 11.57 -15.90
N GLU A 203 6.98 12.22 -16.30
CA GLU A 203 5.95 12.71 -15.38
C GLU A 203 5.28 11.54 -14.65
N GLU A 204 5.00 10.44 -15.35
CA GLU A 204 4.46 9.23 -14.75
C GLU A 204 5.41 8.60 -13.72
N ALA A 205 6.71 8.45 -14.06
CA ALA A 205 7.72 7.97 -13.12
C ALA A 205 7.83 8.86 -11.86
N LEU A 206 7.62 10.16 -11.99
CA LEU A 206 7.61 11.10 -10.86
C LEU A 206 6.30 11.06 -10.06
N SER A 207 5.19 10.64 -10.65
CA SER A 207 3.86 10.72 -10.01
C SER A 207 3.78 9.93 -8.71
N GLY A 208 4.45 8.76 -8.64
CA GLY A 208 4.54 7.93 -7.44
C GLY A 208 5.19 8.63 -6.25
N TYR A 209 6.10 9.56 -6.51
CA TYR A 209 6.76 10.34 -5.46
C TYR A 209 5.98 11.60 -5.11
N SER A 210 5.17 12.12 -6.03
CA SER A 210 4.41 13.36 -5.83
C SER A 210 3.38 13.26 -4.70
N MET A 211 2.91 12.05 -4.38
CA MET A 211 1.98 11.82 -3.26
C MET A 211 2.60 12.08 -1.87
N PHE A 212 3.93 12.09 -1.78
CA PHE A 212 4.68 12.38 -0.54
C PHE A 212 5.14 13.84 -0.44
N VAL A 213 4.82 14.66 -1.44
CA VAL A 213 5.18 16.09 -1.43
C VAL A 213 4.20 16.85 -0.54
N GLU A 214 4.71 17.56 0.46
CA GLU A 214 3.91 18.45 1.31
C GLU A 214 3.37 19.66 0.52
N GLU A 215 2.36 20.38 1.05
CA GLU A 215 1.59 21.44 0.36
C GLU A 215 2.46 22.53 -0.28
N ASP A 216 3.67 22.80 0.25
CA ASP A 216 4.65 23.75 -0.29
C ASP A 216 6.02 23.09 -0.60
N GLY A 217 6.07 21.75 -0.67
CA GLY A 217 7.29 20.96 -0.86
C GLY A 217 7.75 20.86 -2.31
N ASP A 218 8.98 20.37 -2.50
CA ASP A 218 9.57 20.06 -3.81
C ASP A 218 9.71 18.53 -3.94
N VAL A 219 9.30 17.99 -5.09
CA VAL A 219 9.47 16.56 -5.38
C VAL A 219 10.93 16.12 -5.28
N ASN A 220 11.90 17.00 -5.54
CA ASN A 220 13.31 16.68 -5.41
C ASN A 220 13.72 16.38 -3.96
N ASP A 221 13.13 17.05 -2.98
CA ASP A 221 13.38 16.76 -1.55
C ASP A 221 12.87 15.35 -1.20
N VAL A 222 11.75 14.93 -1.80
CA VAL A 222 11.21 13.58 -1.66
C VAL A 222 12.11 12.54 -2.33
N LEU A 223 12.60 12.82 -3.55
CA LEU A 223 13.54 11.93 -4.24
C LEU A 223 14.81 11.73 -3.44
N ASP A 224 15.38 12.82 -2.89
CA ASP A 224 16.57 12.77 -2.03
C ASP A 224 16.33 11.92 -0.78
N MET A 225 15.16 12.03 -0.15
CA MET A 225 14.77 11.23 1.02
C MET A 225 14.72 9.73 0.69
N PHE A 226 14.27 9.37 -0.52
CA PHE A 226 14.25 7.97 -1.00
C PHE A 226 15.57 7.52 -1.65
N GLY A 227 16.56 8.40 -1.78
CA GLY A 227 17.85 8.13 -2.43
C GLY A 227 17.73 7.90 -3.94
N VAL A 228 16.70 8.47 -4.57
CA VAL A 228 16.41 8.38 -6.01
C VAL A 228 16.98 9.60 -6.71
N THR A 229 17.68 9.37 -7.83
CA THR A 229 18.30 10.45 -8.62
C THR A 229 17.46 10.78 -9.86
N GLU A 230 17.70 11.94 -10.46
CA GLU A 230 17.11 12.29 -11.77
C GLU A 230 17.47 11.27 -12.86
N ASP A 231 18.66 10.65 -12.78
CA ASP A 231 19.09 9.62 -13.72
C ASP A 231 18.25 8.32 -13.55
N ASP A 232 17.88 7.97 -12.32
CA ASP A 232 17.02 6.82 -12.03
C ASP A 232 15.61 7.06 -12.61
N ILE A 233 15.05 8.26 -12.42
CA ILE A 233 13.77 8.65 -13.02
C ILE A 233 13.83 8.62 -14.55
N ALA A 234 14.93 9.10 -15.14
CA ALA A 234 15.10 9.06 -16.58
C ALA A 234 15.25 7.63 -17.11
N GLU A 235 15.83 6.71 -16.33
CA GLU A 235 15.94 5.30 -16.70
C GLU A 235 14.58 4.60 -16.60
N GLU A 236 13.81 4.88 -15.57
CA GLU A 236 12.43 4.39 -15.42
C GLU A 236 11.55 4.91 -16.58
N ALA A 237 11.63 6.21 -16.91
CA ALA A 237 10.93 6.78 -18.05
C ALA A 237 11.28 6.07 -19.37
N LYS A 238 12.56 5.73 -19.60
CA LYS A 238 12.97 4.95 -20.78
C LYS A 238 12.34 3.55 -20.81
N ASN A 239 12.24 2.89 -19.67
CA ASN A 239 11.61 1.58 -19.58
C ASN A 239 10.12 1.66 -19.91
N LEU A 240 9.41 2.68 -19.41
CA LEU A 240 8.02 2.96 -19.75
C LEU A 240 7.84 3.25 -21.25
N VAL A 241 8.69 4.12 -21.82
CA VAL A 241 8.68 4.41 -23.26
C VAL A 241 8.91 3.16 -24.09
N ASN A 242 9.94 2.36 -23.75
CA ASN A 242 10.24 1.13 -24.47
C ASN A 242 9.05 0.16 -24.45
N ARG A 243 8.40 0.02 -23.30
CA ARG A 243 7.19 -0.80 -23.14
C ARG A 243 6.05 -0.32 -24.04
N ARG A 244 5.76 0.98 -24.05
CA ARG A 244 4.70 1.58 -24.86
C ARG A 244 4.99 1.46 -26.35
N LEU A 245 6.22 1.74 -26.78
CA LEU A 245 6.66 1.58 -28.16
C LEU A 245 6.57 0.13 -28.63
N PHE A 246 7.00 -0.82 -27.78
CA PHE A 246 6.87 -2.25 -28.07
C PHE A 246 5.41 -2.66 -28.28
N ILE A 247 4.53 -2.34 -27.33
CA ILE A 247 3.10 -2.69 -27.40
C ILE A 247 2.48 -2.09 -28.66
N SER A 248 2.74 -0.81 -28.95
CA SER A 248 2.22 -0.14 -30.13
C SER A 248 2.73 -0.77 -31.43
N ALA A 249 4.04 -1.03 -31.54
CA ALA A 249 4.62 -1.67 -32.73
C ALA A 249 4.12 -3.10 -32.92
N TYR A 250 3.93 -3.86 -31.85
CA TYR A 250 3.38 -5.20 -31.89
C TYR A 250 1.91 -5.19 -32.35
N ALA A 251 1.11 -4.27 -31.80
CA ALA A 251 -0.28 -4.10 -32.21
C ALA A 251 -0.40 -3.72 -33.70
N GLU A 252 0.41 -2.76 -34.16
CA GLU A 252 0.48 -2.37 -35.57
C GLU A 252 0.82 -3.56 -36.47
N ALA A 253 1.86 -4.33 -36.10
CA ALA A 253 2.35 -5.46 -36.92
C ALA A 253 1.33 -6.61 -37.02
N ASN A 254 0.48 -6.77 -36.00
CA ASN A 254 -0.51 -7.84 -35.91
C ASN A 254 -1.95 -7.38 -36.18
N ASN A 255 -2.15 -6.13 -36.58
CA ASN A 255 -3.46 -5.50 -36.81
C ASN A 255 -4.42 -5.63 -35.59
N ILE A 256 -3.85 -5.43 -34.41
CA ILE A 256 -4.63 -5.38 -33.16
C ILE A 256 -5.11 -3.93 -32.97
N GLU A 257 -6.40 -3.75 -32.90
CA GLU A 257 -7.04 -2.45 -32.69
C GLU A 257 -7.97 -2.54 -31.47
N VAL A 258 -7.94 -1.55 -30.62
CA VAL A 258 -8.93 -1.40 -29.54
C VAL A 258 -10.21 -0.86 -30.14
N THR A 259 -11.31 -1.58 -29.99
CA THR A 259 -12.61 -1.14 -30.47
C THR A 259 -13.17 -0.03 -29.56
N GLU A 260 -14.13 0.76 -30.09
CA GLU A 260 -14.80 1.80 -29.30
C GLU A 260 -15.51 1.21 -28.08
N ASP A 261 -16.13 0.05 -28.21
CA ASP A 261 -16.84 -0.61 -27.11
C ASP A 261 -15.85 -1.08 -26.01
N GLU A 262 -14.67 -1.61 -26.37
CA GLU A 262 -13.63 -1.98 -25.41
C GLU A 262 -13.10 -0.75 -24.68
N TYR A 263 -12.85 0.34 -25.40
CA TYR A 263 -12.40 1.59 -24.80
C TYR A 263 -13.43 2.16 -23.81
N VAL A 264 -14.70 2.24 -24.21
CA VAL A 264 -15.79 2.76 -23.34
C VAL A 264 -15.94 1.89 -22.10
N ASN A 265 -15.84 0.56 -22.22
CA ASN A 265 -15.93 -0.35 -21.08
C ASN A 265 -14.75 -0.12 -20.12
N TYR A 266 -13.53 0.00 -20.64
CA TYR A 266 -12.36 0.33 -19.86
C TYR A 266 -12.52 1.64 -19.09
N VAL A 267 -12.91 2.71 -19.76
CA VAL A 267 -13.13 4.03 -19.13
C VAL A 267 -14.18 3.95 -18.01
N ASN A 268 -15.29 3.24 -18.24
CA ASN A 268 -16.35 3.11 -17.24
C ASN A 268 -15.84 2.31 -16.01
N GLU A 269 -15.16 1.21 -16.22
CA GLU A 269 -14.64 0.35 -15.14
C GLU A 269 -13.65 1.09 -14.25
N TYR A 270 -12.70 1.79 -14.85
CA TYR A 270 -11.71 2.55 -14.09
C TYR A 270 -12.28 3.82 -13.45
N ALA A 271 -13.21 4.52 -14.13
CA ALA A 271 -13.89 5.65 -13.52
C ALA A 271 -14.68 5.22 -12.26
N ASP A 272 -15.38 4.10 -12.33
CA ASP A 272 -16.08 3.53 -11.18
C ASP A 272 -15.11 3.14 -10.04
N TYR A 273 -13.96 2.54 -10.38
CA TYR A 273 -12.94 2.17 -9.40
C TYR A 273 -12.35 3.38 -8.66
N TYR A 274 -12.12 4.49 -9.35
CA TYR A 274 -11.61 5.73 -8.75
C TYR A 274 -12.70 6.63 -8.17
N GLY A 275 -13.99 6.25 -8.30
CA GLY A 275 -15.12 7.06 -7.85
C GLY A 275 -15.35 8.34 -8.67
N GLU A 276 -14.86 8.36 -9.91
CA GLU A 276 -14.94 9.48 -10.84
C GLU A 276 -16.07 9.28 -11.87
N SER A 277 -16.47 10.36 -12.54
CA SER A 277 -17.31 10.19 -13.72
C SER A 277 -16.47 9.77 -14.94
N PRO A 278 -17.00 8.97 -15.88
CA PRO A 278 -16.27 8.61 -17.12
C PRO A 278 -15.72 9.83 -17.87
N ALA A 279 -16.45 10.95 -17.88
CA ALA A 279 -16.03 12.19 -18.55
C ALA A 279 -14.87 12.89 -17.83
N ASP A 280 -14.84 12.86 -16.50
CA ASP A 280 -13.74 13.41 -15.70
C ASP A 280 -12.51 12.52 -15.83
N PHE A 281 -12.70 11.19 -15.80
CA PHE A 281 -11.64 10.21 -16.03
C PHE A 281 -10.98 10.39 -17.42
N GLU A 282 -11.77 10.54 -18.51
CA GLU A 282 -11.24 10.82 -19.85
C GLU A 282 -10.48 12.16 -19.96
N THR A 283 -10.74 13.10 -19.05
CA THR A 283 -10.04 14.38 -19.01
C THR A 283 -8.66 14.24 -18.39
N LEU A 284 -8.53 13.33 -17.41
CA LEU A 284 -7.26 13.03 -16.73
C LEU A 284 -6.40 12.04 -17.53
N TYR A 285 -7.04 11.08 -18.21
CA TYR A 285 -6.38 10.00 -18.94
C TYR A 285 -6.90 9.99 -20.38
N THR A 286 -6.17 10.64 -21.28
CA THR A 286 -6.56 10.72 -22.70
C THR A 286 -6.20 9.43 -23.45
N ARG A 287 -6.83 9.18 -24.61
CA ARG A 287 -6.47 8.06 -25.51
C ARG A 287 -5.00 8.06 -25.97
N GLU A 288 -4.30 9.17 -25.82
CA GLU A 288 -2.91 9.36 -26.25
C GLU A 288 -1.90 9.12 -25.11
N THR A 289 -2.38 8.99 -23.88
CA THR A 289 -1.62 8.57 -22.69
C THR A 289 -1.90 7.13 -22.35
#